data_4e9a4f7465e91d9edc6fb2633ca93657
#
_entry.id   4e9a4f7465e91d9edc6fb2633ca93657
#
_cell.length_a   1.000
_cell.length_b   1.000
_cell.length_c   1.000
_cell.angle_alpha   90.00
_cell.angle_beta   90.00
_cell.angle_gamma   90.00
#
_symmetry.space_group_name_H-M   'P 1'
#
loop_
_entity.id
_entity.type
_entity.pdbx_description
1 polymer ?
#
loop_
_entity_poly.entity_id
_entity_poly.type
_entity_poly.pdbx_seq_one_letter_code
_entity_poly.pdbx_strand_id
1 'polypeptide(L)'
;MHPVVVAILFLALLPIDRAFAQAIADNMTCAEAVNYYERNGRIYKRNGKDVIPIYNGVPVSKRKALHCNWGYIEQGYSLRTKDKRRCTVSYRCVESGGWDR
;
A
#
# COMPACT_ATOMS: atom_id res chain seq x y z
N MET A 1 2.13 12.35 -43.66
CA MET A 1 2.00 10.94 -43.46
C MET A 1 2.98 10.39 -42.45
N HIS A 2 4.23 10.62 -42.67
CA HIS A 2 5.24 10.11 -41.77
C HIS A 2 5.09 10.61 -40.33
N PRO A 3 4.73 11.88 -40.14
CA PRO A 3 4.61 12.38 -38.74
C PRO A 3 3.58 11.62 -37.91
N VAL A 4 2.54 11.09 -38.56
CA VAL A 4 1.50 10.39 -37.86
C VAL A 4 2.02 9.09 -37.27
N VAL A 5 2.85 8.39 -38.03
CA VAL A 5 3.42 7.13 -37.56
C VAL A 5 4.31 7.34 -36.35
N VAL A 6 5.11 8.38 -36.39
CA VAL A 6 6.00 8.68 -35.28
C VAL A 6 5.22 8.99 -34.00
N ALA A 7 4.13 9.72 -34.15
CA ALA A 7 3.32 10.09 -32.99
C ALA A 7 2.72 8.85 -32.33
N ILE A 8 2.31 7.90 -33.12
CA ILE A 8 1.71 6.67 -32.58
C ILE A 8 2.72 5.88 -31.78
N LEU A 9 3.93 5.75 -32.29
CA LEU A 9 4.98 5.03 -31.59
C LEU A 9 5.30 5.68 -30.26
N PHE A 10 5.34 6.97 -30.25
CA PHE A 10 5.66 7.71 -29.06
C PHE A 10 4.63 7.47 -27.95
N LEU A 11 3.37 7.49 -28.31
CA LEU A 11 2.31 7.28 -27.35
C LEU A 11 2.31 5.87 -26.79
N ALA A 12 2.69 4.89 -27.57
CA ALA A 12 2.68 3.52 -27.14
C ALA A 12 3.73 3.24 -26.07
N LEU A 13 4.84 3.93 -26.12
CA LEU A 13 5.94 3.64 -25.19
C LEU A 13 5.75 4.22 -23.82
N LEU A 14 5.27 5.45 -23.74
CA LEU A 14 5.21 6.14 -22.46
C LEU A 14 4.32 5.48 -21.41
N PRO A 15 3.11 5.07 -21.72
CA PRO A 15 2.24 4.49 -20.70
C PRO A 15 2.77 3.17 -20.15
N ILE A 16 3.45 2.42 -20.98
CA ILE A 16 3.90 1.09 -20.57
C ILE A 16 4.94 1.16 -19.46
N ASP A 17 5.85 2.09 -19.55
CA ASP A 17 6.88 2.21 -18.54
C ASP A 17 6.30 2.46 -17.16
N ARG A 18 5.27 3.29 -17.09
CA ARG A 18 4.67 3.63 -15.81
C ARG A 18 3.84 2.50 -15.24
N ALA A 19 3.31 1.66 -16.10
CA ALA A 19 2.43 0.59 -15.65
C ALA A 19 3.16 -0.43 -14.78
N PHE A 20 4.45 -0.55 -14.93
CA PHE A 20 5.21 -1.53 -14.18
C PHE A 20 5.87 -0.97 -12.92
N ALA A 21 5.70 0.30 -12.66
CA ALA A 21 6.26 0.87 -11.44
C ALA A 21 5.46 0.37 -10.24
N GLN A 22 6.15 -0.16 -9.26
CA GLN A 22 5.52 -0.62 -8.04
C GLN A 22 5.28 0.55 -7.11
N ALA A 23 4.17 0.46 -6.38
CA ALA A 23 3.82 1.48 -5.40
C ALA A 23 4.48 1.15 -4.08
N ILE A 24 5.69 1.65 -3.89
CA ILE A 24 6.47 1.38 -2.69
C ILE A 24 6.26 2.50 -1.69
N ALA A 25 5.79 2.13 -0.49
CA ALA A 25 5.46 3.11 0.54
C ALA A 25 6.65 3.99 0.91
N ASP A 26 7.85 3.45 0.86
CA ASP A 26 9.04 4.23 1.19
C ASP A 26 9.21 5.46 0.30
N ASN A 27 8.64 5.41 -0.89
CA ASN A 27 8.73 6.51 -1.84
C ASN A 27 7.53 7.43 -1.83
N MET A 28 6.61 7.23 -0.89
CA MET A 28 5.37 8.01 -0.80
C MET A 28 5.33 8.77 0.50
N THR A 29 4.50 9.82 0.53
CA THR A 29 4.14 10.40 1.82
C THR A 29 3.15 9.49 2.49
N CYS A 30 2.94 9.68 3.79
CA CYS A 30 1.98 8.87 4.52
C CYS A 30 0.57 9.04 3.92
N ALA A 31 0.20 10.26 3.58
CA ALA A 31 -1.11 10.50 2.98
C ALA A 31 -1.27 9.73 1.66
N GLU A 32 -0.23 9.73 0.85
CA GLU A 32 -0.25 9.01 -0.42
C GLU A 32 -0.37 7.50 -0.20
N ALA A 33 0.36 6.99 0.79
CA ALA A 33 0.34 5.57 1.09
C ALA A 33 -1.02 5.13 1.57
N VAL A 34 -1.63 5.90 2.47
CA VAL A 34 -2.97 5.60 2.97
C VAL A 34 -3.98 5.60 1.84
N ASN A 35 -3.93 6.61 0.98
CA ASN A 35 -4.84 6.68 -0.16
C ASN A 35 -4.62 5.54 -1.15
N TYR A 36 -3.38 5.17 -1.36
CA TYR A 36 -3.08 4.09 -2.28
C TYR A 36 -3.66 2.78 -1.77
N TYR A 37 -3.48 2.51 -0.47
CA TYR A 37 -4.01 1.29 0.11
C TYR A 37 -5.54 1.30 0.08
N GLU A 38 -6.13 2.47 0.28
CA GLU A 38 -7.58 2.62 0.23
C GLU A 38 -8.13 2.17 -1.11
N ARG A 39 -7.46 2.57 -2.19
CA ARG A 39 -7.97 2.31 -3.53
C ARG A 39 -7.60 0.94 -4.08
N ASN A 40 -6.46 0.41 -3.65
CA ASN A 40 -5.92 -0.79 -4.28
C ASN A 40 -5.93 -2.02 -3.40
N GLY A 41 -6.11 -1.85 -2.09
CA GLY A 41 -6.12 -2.98 -1.18
C GLY A 41 -4.75 -3.59 -0.93
N ARG A 42 -3.71 -2.97 -1.43
CA ARG A 42 -2.36 -3.45 -1.19
C ARG A 42 -1.38 -2.33 -1.47
N ILE A 43 -0.19 -2.49 -0.91
CA ILE A 43 0.89 -1.55 -1.11
C ILE A 43 2.17 -2.34 -0.91
N TYR A 44 3.29 -1.81 -1.36
CA TYR A 44 4.56 -2.50 -1.23
C TYR A 44 5.45 -1.76 -0.27
N LYS A 45 6.29 -2.50 0.42
CA LYS A 45 7.29 -1.89 1.28
C LYS A 45 8.66 -2.51 0.98
N ARG A 46 9.69 -1.73 1.24
CA ARG A 46 11.04 -2.21 1.05
C ARG A 46 11.52 -2.92 2.31
N ASN A 47 12.13 -4.08 2.11
CA ASN A 47 12.70 -4.84 3.21
C ASN A 47 14.08 -5.28 2.79
N GLY A 48 15.08 -4.44 3.08
CA GLY A 48 16.43 -4.69 2.58
C GLY A 48 16.44 -4.55 1.07
N LYS A 49 16.84 -5.62 0.40
CA LYS A 49 16.85 -5.63 -1.07
C LYS A 49 15.51 -5.98 -1.66
N ASP A 50 14.63 -6.53 -0.85
CA ASP A 50 13.37 -7.05 -1.34
C ASP A 50 12.26 -6.02 -1.25
N VAL A 51 11.23 -6.23 -2.04
CA VAL A 51 10.02 -5.43 -2.00
C VAL A 51 8.89 -6.39 -1.69
N ILE A 52 8.20 -6.16 -0.58
CA ILE A 52 7.20 -7.08 -0.06
C ILE A 52 5.81 -6.47 -0.20
N PRO A 53 4.84 -7.23 -0.70
CA PRO A 53 3.46 -6.76 -0.75
C PRO A 53 2.79 -6.85 0.61
N ILE A 54 2.03 -5.82 0.94
CA ILE A 54 1.24 -5.75 2.15
C ILE A 54 -0.22 -5.65 1.73
N TYR A 55 -1.02 -6.61 2.12
CA TYR A 55 -2.43 -6.66 1.72
C TYR A 55 -3.34 -7.21 2.81
N ASN A 56 -2.88 -7.25 4.04
CA ASN A 56 -3.69 -7.70 5.17
C ASN A 56 -4.36 -6.52 5.83
N GLY A 57 -5.66 -6.67 6.09
CA GLY A 57 -6.36 -5.67 6.86
C GLY A 57 -7.18 -4.73 6.00
N VAL A 58 -8.06 -4.00 6.66
CA VAL A 58 -8.92 -3.04 6.00
C VAL A 58 -8.25 -1.68 5.98
N PRO A 59 -8.56 -0.84 5.01
CA PRO A 59 -8.02 0.52 4.98
C PRO A 59 -8.41 1.31 6.22
N VAL A 60 -7.64 2.34 6.52
CA VAL A 60 -7.89 3.18 7.69
C VAL A 60 -9.32 3.72 7.69
N SER A 61 -9.84 4.09 6.54
CA SER A 61 -11.18 4.65 6.44
C SER A 61 -12.27 3.66 6.82
N LYS A 62 -11.96 2.37 6.79
CA LYS A 62 -12.94 1.33 7.11
C LYS A 62 -12.71 0.70 8.46
N ARG A 63 -11.88 1.31 9.27
CA ARG A 63 -11.58 0.78 10.59
C ARG A 63 -12.84 0.58 11.43
N LYS A 64 -13.79 1.48 11.34
CA LYS A 64 -15.00 1.39 12.14
C LYS A 64 -15.84 0.17 11.78
N ALA A 65 -15.72 -0.33 10.58
CA ALA A 65 -16.47 -1.50 10.15
C ALA A 65 -15.79 -2.81 10.53
N LEU A 66 -14.58 -2.73 11.06
CA LEU A 66 -13.84 -3.91 11.41
C LEU A 66 -14.31 -4.44 12.77
N HIS A 67 -14.79 -5.67 12.80
CA HIS A 67 -15.23 -6.32 14.02
C HIS A 67 -14.42 -7.57 14.24
N CYS A 68 -13.66 -7.59 15.32
CA CYS A 68 -12.84 -8.74 15.62
C CYS A 68 -13.60 -9.73 16.48
N ASN A 69 -13.43 -11.01 16.20
CA ASN A 69 -14.06 -12.06 16.97
C ASN A 69 -13.49 -12.12 18.36
N TRP A 70 -14.22 -12.81 19.24
CA TRP A 70 -13.75 -12.98 20.60
C TRP A 70 -12.38 -13.63 20.60
N GLY A 71 -11.47 -13.11 21.39
CA GLY A 71 -10.11 -13.60 21.42
C GLY A 71 -9.17 -12.88 20.47
N TYR A 72 -9.70 -11.95 19.68
CA TYR A 72 -8.90 -11.16 18.74
C TYR A 72 -9.05 -9.69 19.06
N ILE A 73 -8.02 -8.93 18.75
CA ILE A 73 -8.05 -7.49 18.94
C ILE A 73 -7.67 -6.80 17.65
N GLU A 74 -8.09 -5.56 17.54
CA GLU A 74 -7.78 -4.71 16.40
C GLU A 74 -6.35 -4.20 16.53
N GLN A 75 -5.59 -4.28 15.45
CA GLN A 75 -4.22 -3.79 15.45
C GLN A 75 -3.94 -3.07 14.14
N GLY A 76 -3.33 -1.90 14.27
CA GLY A 76 -2.90 -1.14 13.11
C GLY A 76 -1.60 -1.67 12.56
N TYR A 77 -1.48 -1.64 11.24
CA TYR A 77 -0.24 -2.00 10.57
C TYR A 77 0.41 -0.74 10.02
N SER A 78 1.65 -0.51 10.41
CA SER A 78 2.36 0.71 10.03
C SER A 78 3.54 0.41 9.14
N LEU A 79 3.80 1.33 8.24
CA LEU A 79 4.91 1.26 7.31
C LEU A 79 5.74 2.52 7.44
N ARG A 80 6.96 2.44 6.94
CA ARG A 80 7.78 3.64 6.81
C ARG A 80 7.43 4.30 5.49
N THR A 81 7.27 5.61 5.52
CA THR A 81 7.08 6.42 4.34
C THR A 81 8.16 7.49 4.34
N LYS A 82 8.22 8.28 3.27
CA LYS A 82 9.31 9.25 3.18
C LYS A 82 9.18 10.40 4.19
N ASP A 83 7.99 10.60 4.75
CA ASP A 83 7.78 11.67 5.71
C ASP A 83 7.47 11.18 7.13
N LYS A 84 7.31 9.86 7.32
CA LYS A 84 7.02 9.32 8.64
C LYS A 84 7.66 7.96 8.83
N ARG A 85 8.13 7.71 10.03
CA ARG A 85 8.64 6.39 10.38
C ARG A 85 7.54 5.38 10.50
N ARG A 86 6.39 5.80 10.99
CA ARG A 86 5.25 4.94 11.22
C ARG A 86 4.02 5.55 10.61
N CYS A 87 3.61 4.99 9.51
CA CYS A 87 2.41 5.43 8.82
C CYS A 87 1.44 4.26 8.82
N THR A 88 0.36 4.37 9.58
CA THR A 88 -0.63 3.30 9.66
C THR A 88 -1.50 3.33 8.42
N VAL A 89 -1.50 2.23 7.67
CA VAL A 89 -2.26 2.15 6.42
C VAL A 89 -3.43 1.20 6.50
N SER A 90 -3.43 0.27 7.47
CA SER A 90 -4.51 -0.70 7.57
C SER A 90 -4.70 -1.13 9.02
N TYR A 91 -5.84 -1.76 9.29
CA TYR A 91 -6.15 -2.35 10.58
C TYR A 91 -6.62 -3.77 10.35
N ARG A 92 -6.23 -4.66 11.23
CA ARG A 92 -6.61 -6.05 11.12
C ARG A 92 -6.84 -6.63 12.51
N CYS A 93 -7.47 -7.79 12.54
CA CYS A 93 -7.69 -8.51 13.79
C CYS A 93 -6.52 -9.45 14.02
N VAL A 94 -5.94 -9.40 15.20
CA VAL A 94 -4.85 -10.29 15.57
C VAL A 94 -5.24 -10.98 16.87
N GLU A 95 -4.68 -12.15 17.08
CA GLU A 95 -4.95 -12.92 18.28
C GLU A 95 -4.51 -12.14 19.50
N SER A 96 -5.37 -12.08 20.51
CA SER A 96 -5.06 -11.23 21.64
C SER A 96 -3.94 -11.77 22.51
N GLY A 97 -3.94 -13.05 22.82
CA GLY A 97 -2.86 -13.71 23.54
C GLY A 97 -2.05 -12.81 24.46
N GLY A 98 -2.68 -11.87 25.09
CA GLY A 98 -1.98 -10.81 25.78
C GLY A 98 -1.09 -11.24 26.92
N TRP A 99 -1.35 -12.37 27.46
CA TRP A 99 -0.59 -12.84 28.59
C TRP A 99 0.87 -13.15 28.25
N ASP A 100 1.17 -13.40 27.01
CA ASP A 100 2.52 -13.76 26.63
C ASP A 100 3.34 -12.60 26.11
N ARG A 101 2.88 -11.41 26.30
CA ARG A 101 3.62 -10.22 25.84
C ARG A 101 4.11 -9.37 26.94
#